data_4b11eea2aa86cdbd3b8df95c06af1988
#
_entry.id   4b11eea2aa86cdbd3b8df95c06af1988
#
_cell.length_a   1.000
_cell.length_b   1.000
_cell.length_c   1.000
_cell.angle_alpha   90.00
_cell.angle_beta   90.00
_cell.angle_gamma   90.00
#
_symmetry.space_group_name_H-M   'P 1'
#
loop_
_entity.id
_entity.type
_entity.pdbx_description
1 polymer ?
#
loop_
_entity_poly.entity_id
_entity_poly.type
_entity_poly.pdbx_seq_one_letter_code
_entity_poly.pdbx_strand_id
1 'polypeptide(L)'
;MKKLPKSHRNFFLSFIRCFCIIFCLSILAFQSNTSSAATIKIGEINPLSGGLAKNGIEIHQGIEVAVAEANEAGGIGGNQLQLISRDDQSRPDVAISRAEELCSWEKVAALTGGYVDSLVGPIAAVAKKYRIPYVASASLQKELAQCENPYFFRVSRLQDFVEPLCGILTQRLKPQHLAILHAATPGSAELAHDLERCLEAKGLKVKLIEKFRPGTPNFTPLIAKMAGMNIDVIVSGGFTPDHILLVRQLKENRISPKAFIGPFGIAYESFIKTMGKDADYLYSTCAWNPGITEPGTEAASIAFIQRFVRMFKQQPNTTNMHGYTSARALIAAMQAVLHNGLPLTGDNIRMALTKLDLVLPMEHLAFDKTGDPLHYKHMVVQIQKEKLVVVYPSDRASGQPIYPMPPWDQR
;
A
#
# COMPACT_ATOMS: atom_id res chain seq x y z
N MET A 1 29.57 83.81 13.40
CA MET A 1 28.64 82.70 13.15
C MET A 1 27.42 83.25 12.42
N LYS A 2 27.32 83.01 11.10
CA LYS A 2 26.19 83.52 10.27
C LYS A 2 24.99 82.57 10.45
N LYS A 3 23.83 83.09 10.93
CA LYS A 3 22.56 82.38 11.04
C LYS A 3 22.02 82.15 9.62
N LEU A 4 21.74 80.91 9.28
CA LEU A 4 21.04 80.51 8.06
C LEU A 4 19.60 81.05 8.02
N PRO A 5 19.09 81.47 6.85
CA PRO A 5 17.77 82.08 6.72
C PRO A 5 16.67 81.06 7.01
N LYS A 6 15.58 81.45 7.70
CA LYS A 6 14.45 80.68 8.17
C LYS A 6 13.73 79.89 7.05
N SER A 7 13.87 80.25 5.79
CA SER A 7 13.19 79.57 4.64
C SER A 7 13.74 78.18 4.36
N HIS A 8 15.02 77.91 4.52
CA HIS A 8 15.64 76.63 4.28
C HIS A 8 15.36 75.62 5.39
N ARG A 9 15.06 76.06 6.61
CA ARG A 9 14.75 75.21 7.74
C ARG A 9 13.35 74.58 7.61
N ASN A 10 12.38 75.27 7.04
CA ASN A 10 11.05 74.78 6.80
C ASN A 10 10.99 73.81 5.62
N PHE A 11 11.81 74.01 4.61
CA PHE A 11 11.90 73.05 3.48
C PHE A 11 12.52 71.72 3.89
N PHE A 12 13.56 71.75 4.72
CA PHE A 12 14.23 70.55 5.21
C PHE A 12 13.33 69.69 6.17
N LEU A 13 12.55 70.40 7.03
CA LEU A 13 11.57 69.69 7.91
C LEU A 13 10.40 69.14 7.15
N SER A 14 9.96 69.73 6.04
CA SER A 14 8.91 69.18 5.18
C SER A 14 9.40 68.00 4.40
N PHE A 15 10.66 67.98 3.94
CA PHE A 15 11.25 66.83 3.24
C PHE A 15 11.44 65.62 4.13
N ILE A 16 11.87 65.80 5.39
CA ILE A 16 12.00 64.75 6.39
C ILE A 16 10.63 64.15 6.74
N ARG A 17 9.57 64.99 6.88
CA ARG A 17 8.21 64.53 7.13
C ARG A 17 7.63 63.69 5.98
N CYS A 18 7.84 64.11 4.72
CA CYS A 18 7.43 63.30 3.56
C CYS A 18 8.20 61.99 3.47
N PHE A 19 9.50 61.97 3.75
CA PHE A 19 10.32 60.77 3.69
C PHE A 19 9.94 59.78 4.80
N CYS A 20 9.64 60.25 6.01
CA CYS A 20 9.14 59.40 7.11
C CYS A 20 7.74 58.83 6.82
N ILE A 21 6.84 59.58 6.17
CA ILE A 21 5.50 59.09 5.79
C ILE A 21 5.60 58.03 4.68
N ILE A 22 6.46 58.21 3.68
CA ILE A 22 6.68 57.22 2.62
C ILE A 22 7.36 55.96 3.19
N PHE A 23 8.30 56.13 4.13
CA PHE A 23 8.97 55.00 4.78
C PHE A 23 8.03 54.22 5.72
N CYS A 24 7.12 54.89 6.44
CA CYS A 24 6.06 54.24 7.23
C CYS A 24 5.00 53.55 6.37
N LEU A 25 4.64 54.15 5.20
CA LEU A 25 3.74 53.48 4.24
C LEU A 25 4.36 52.27 3.56
N SER A 26 5.68 52.27 3.32
CA SER A 26 6.37 51.08 2.80
C SER A 26 6.55 49.96 3.84
N ILE A 27 6.62 50.27 5.13
CA ILE A 27 6.63 49.26 6.21
C ILE A 27 5.23 48.64 6.41
N LEU A 28 4.15 49.43 6.24
CA LEU A 28 2.78 48.91 6.28
C LEU A 28 2.40 48.05 5.07
N ALA A 29 3.01 48.27 3.91
CA ALA A 29 2.81 47.42 2.73
C ALA A 29 3.54 46.07 2.80
N PHE A 30 4.47 45.87 3.74
CA PHE A 30 5.17 44.60 4.02
C PHE A 30 4.56 43.79 5.19
N GLN A 31 3.36 44.16 5.64
CA GLN A 31 2.55 43.20 6.36
C GLN A 31 2.08 42.17 5.34
N SER A 32 3.01 41.28 4.97
CA SER A 32 2.65 40.00 4.37
C SER A 32 1.54 39.44 5.20
N ASN A 33 0.34 39.29 4.63
CA ASN A 33 -0.69 38.42 5.17
C ASN A 33 -0.02 37.05 5.34
N THR A 34 0.57 36.80 6.48
CA THR A 34 0.79 35.44 6.94
C THR A 34 -0.62 34.90 7.18
N SER A 35 -1.31 34.57 6.07
CA SER A 35 -2.43 33.64 6.14
C SER A 35 -1.87 32.45 6.90
N SER A 36 -2.29 32.29 8.15
CA SER A 36 -1.95 31.08 8.90
C SER A 36 -2.31 29.93 7.98
N ALA A 37 -1.31 29.21 7.50
CA ALA A 37 -1.53 28.06 6.62
C ALA A 37 -2.50 27.14 7.37
N ALA A 38 -3.72 26.99 6.84
CA ALA A 38 -4.68 26.12 7.46
C ALA A 38 -4.15 24.68 7.40
N THR A 39 -4.47 23.90 8.41
CA THR A 39 -4.04 22.50 8.47
C THR A 39 -5.13 21.62 7.89
N ILE A 40 -4.80 20.79 6.90
CA ILE A 40 -5.70 19.78 6.33
C ILE A 40 -5.48 18.47 7.09
N LYS A 41 -6.52 18.02 7.80
CA LYS A 41 -6.48 16.77 8.57
C LYS A 41 -6.80 15.57 7.69
N ILE A 42 -5.92 14.57 7.69
CA ILE A 42 -6.13 13.24 7.10
C ILE A 42 -6.21 12.24 8.23
N GLY A 43 -7.27 11.45 8.28
CA GLY A 43 -7.44 10.37 9.24
C GLY A 43 -6.80 9.08 8.73
N GLU A 44 -6.16 8.36 9.64
CA GLU A 44 -5.58 7.05 9.38
C GLU A 44 -6.04 6.07 10.44
N ILE A 45 -6.44 4.86 10.01
CA ILE A 45 -6.80 3.76 10.90
C ILE A 45 -6.04 2.52 10.44
N ASN A 46 -5.21 1.98 11.33
CA ASN A 46 -4.44 0.77 11.08
C ASN A 46 -4.34 -0.08 12.35
N PRO A 47 -4.13 -1.40 12.24
CA PRO A 47 -3.77 -2.22 13.38
C PRO A 47 -2.33 -1.91 13.82
N LEU A 48 -2.14 -0.94 14.72
CA LEU A 48 -0.81 -0.59 15.25
C LEU A 48 -0.43 -1.48 16.44
N SER A 49 -1.39 -2.24 16.97
CA SER A 49 -1.20 -3.27 17.99
C SER A 49 -2.03 -4.52 17.68
N GLY A 50 -1.83 -5.60 18.46
CA GLY A 50 -2.52 -6.88 18.24
C GLY A 50 -1.88 -7.78 17.18
N GLY A 51 -2.61 -8.76 16.70
CA GLY A 51 -2.08 -9.82 15.82
C GLY A 51 -1.66 -9.37 14.43
N LEU A 52 -2.14 -8.22 13.97
CA LEU A 52 -1.87 -7.65 12.64
C LEU A 52 -0.91 -6.45 12.70
N ALA A 53 -0.35 -6.15 13.88
CA ALA A 53 0.42 -4.93 14.13
C ALA A 53 1.58 -4.72 13.16
N LYS A 54 2.30 -5.78 12.79
CA LYS A 54 3.43 -5.68 11.86
C LYS A 54 3.00 -5.01 10.54
N ASN A 55 1.94 -5.50 9.93
CA ASN A 55 1.47 -4.97 8.64
C ASN A 55 0.84 -3.58 8.78
N GLY A 56 0.11 -3.33 9.88
CA GLY A 56 -0.46 -2.01 10.16
C GLY A 56 0.62 -0.94 10.35
N ILE A 57 1.70 -1.24 11.07
CA ILE A 57 2.85 -0.35 11.24
C ILE A 57 3.56 -0.10 9.90
N GLU A 58 3.73 -1.13 9.07
CA GLU A 58 4.31 -0.99 7.74
C GLU A 58 3.47 -0.05 6.85
N ILE A 59 2.13 -0.18 6.85
CA ILE A 59 1.23 0.74 6.14
C ILE A 59 1.38 2.17 6.68
N HIS A 60 1.32 2.34 7.99
CA HIS A 60 1.49 3.63 8.66
C HIS A 60 2.78 4.35 8.21
N GLN A 61 3.91 3.66 8.24
CA GLN A 61 5.19 4.22 7.80
C GLN A 61 5.15 4.70 6.34
N GLY A 62 4.49 3.97 5.45
CA GLY A 62 4.30 4.39 4.05
C GLY A 62 3.46 5.67 3.94
N ILE A 63 2.38 5.78 4.71
CA ILE A 63 1.53 6.98 4.77
C ILE A 63 2.31 8.18 5.29
N GLU A 64 3.11 8.00 6.37
CA GLU A 64 3.96 9.07 6.91
C GLU A 64 4.95 9.61 5.88
N VAL A 65 5.55 8.74 5.05
CA VAL A 65 6.44 9.15 3.96
C VAL A 65 5.70 10.05 2.96
N ALA A 66 4.49 9.67 2.54
CA ALA A 66 3.70 10.45 1.58
C ALA A 66 3.29 11.83 2.14
N VAL A 67 2.89 11.88 3.40
CA VAL A 67 2.52 13.13 4.08
C VAL A 67 3.74 14.04 4.28
N ALA A 68 4.87 13.48 4.69
CA ALA A 68 6.12 14.23 4.84
C ALA A 68 6.59 14.81 3.50
N GLU A 69 6.53 14.02 2.42
CA GLU A 69 6.86 14.47 1.07
C GLU A 69 5.99 15.65 0.62
N ALA A 70 4.67 15.56 0.83
CA ALA A 70 3.76 16.63 0.48
C ALA A 70 4.01 17.90 1.30
N ASN A 71 4.28 17.76 2.59
CA ASN A 71 4.57 18.90 3.48
C ASN A 71 5.89 19.58 3.16
N GLU A 72 6.93 18.83 2.84
CA GLU A 72 8.22 19.38 2.38
C GLU A 72 8.09 20.11 1.04
N ALA A 73 7.16 19.68 0.18
CA ALA A 73 6.84 20.38 -1.07
C ALA A 73 5.96 21.64 -0.88
N GLY A 74 5.66 22.04 0.35
CA GLY A 74 4.84 23.22 0.68
C GLY A 74 3.38 22.90 0.99
N GLY A 75 3.03 21.64 1.16
CA GLY A 75 1.68 21.18 1.49
C GLY A 75 0.74 21.16 0.27
N ILE A 76 -0.56 21.22 0.52
CA ILE A 76 -1.61 21.23 -0.51
C ILE A 76 -2.24 22.61 -0.57
N GLY A 77 -2.07 23.34 -1.68
CA GLY A 77 -2.57 24.70 -1.82
C GLY A 77 -2.02 25.66 -0.75
N GLY A 78 -0.77 25.44 -0.31
CA GLY A 78 -0.12 26.20 0.76
C GLY A 78 -0.52 25.78 2.19
N ASN A 79 -1.38 24.77 2.34
CA ASN A 79 -1.81 24.24 3.64
C ASN A 79 -1.02 22.98 4.02
N GLN A 80 -0.54 22.90 5.25
CA GLN A 80 0.16 21.72 5.75
C GLN A 80 -0.82 20.57 6.01
N LEU A 81 -0.38 19.34 5.77
CA LEU A 81 -1.12 18.13 6.09
C LEU A 81 -0.82 17.69 7.52
N GLN A 82 -1.87 17.34 8.26
CA GLN A 82 -1.77 16.69 9.57
C GLN A 82 -2.34 15.28 9.48
N LEU A 83 -1.51 14.29 9.69
CA LEU A 83 -1.94 12.91 9.82
C LEU A 83 -2.42 12.65 11.25
N ILE A 84 -3.66 12.17 11.39
CA ILE A 84 -4.24 11.78 12.66
C ILE A 84 -4.42 10.26 12.65
N SER A 85 -3.47 9.58 13.28
CA SER A 85 -3.42 8.10 13.31
C SER A 85 -4.21 7.54 14.49
N ARG A 86 -4.91 6.43 14.26
CA ARG A 86 -5.63 5.66 15.27
C ARG A 86 -5.34 4.17 15.13
N ASP A 87 -5.13 3.54 16.27
CA ASP A 87 -4.94 2.09 16.41
C ASP A 87 -6.30 1.40 16.53
N ASP A 88 -6.60 0.48 15.62
CA ASP A 88 -7.78 -0.39 15.70
C ASP A 88 -7.54 -1.66 16.52
N GLN A 89 -6.31 -1.89 17.02
CA GLN A 89 -5.92 -3.03 17.85
C GLN A 89 -6.19 -4.40 17.21
N SER A 90 -6.22 -4.46 15.89
CA SER A 90 -6.63 -5.65 15.11
C SER A 90 -8.06 -6.11 15.41
N ARG A 91 -8.97 -5.19 15.79
CA ARG A 91 -10.35 -5.46 16.22
C ARG A 91 -11.35 -4.62 15.44
N PRO A 92 -12.36 -5.27 14.81
CA PRO A 92 -13.40 -4.57 14.03
C PRO A 92 -14.24 -3.56 14.82
N ASP A 93 -14.58 -3.87 16.08
CA ASP A 93 -15.34 -2.97 16.96
C ASP A 93 -14.56 -1.70 17.31
N VAL A 94 -13.24 -1.83 17.52
CA VAL A 94 -12.35 -0.69 17.75
C VAL A 94 -12.18 0.11 16.45
N ALA A 95 -12.03 -0.54 15.30
CA ALA A 95 -11.95 0.13 14.01
C ALA A 95 -13.17 1.04 13.73
N ILE A 96 -14.40 0.55 14.04
CA ILE A 96 -15.63 1.36 13.96
C ILE A 96 -15.53 2.59 14.87
N SER A 97 -15.16 2.40 16.14
CA SER A 97 -15.07 3.49 17.11
C SER A 97 -14.05 4.56 16.67
N ARG A 98 -12.89 4.14 16.15
CA ARG A 98 -11.87 5.06 15.66
C ARG A 98 -12.29 5.80 14.39
N ALA A 99 -13.00 5.13 13.49
CA ALA A 99 -13.56 5.78 12.31
C ALA A 99 -14.61 6.84 12.68
N GLU A 100 -15.52 6.53 13.61
CA GLU A 100 -16.50 7.49 14.13
C GLU A 100 -15.81 8.70 14.78
N GLU A 101 -14.77 8.49 15.58
CA GLU A 101 -13.98 9.56 16.22
C GLU A 101 -13.35 10.48 15.16
N LEU A 102 -12.67 9.93 14.16
CA LEU A 102 -12.02 10.69 13.10
C LEU A 102 -13.01 11.49 12.25
N CYS A 103 -14.15 10.89 11.93
CA CYS A 103 -15.16 11.54 11.08
C CYS A 103 -15.97 12.60 11.82
N SER A 104 -16.41 12.32 13.04
CA SER A 104 -17.36 13.20 13.76
C SER A 104 -16.67 14.24 14.62
N TRP A 105 -15.61 13.86 15.33
CA TRP A 105 -14.91 14.72 16.29
C TRP A 105 -13.72 15.45 15.66
N GLU A 106 -12.77 14.70 15.06
CA GLU A 106 -11.59 15.28 14.42
C GLU A 106 -11.95 16.00 13.11
N LYS A 107 -13.04 15.61 12.46
CA LYS A 107 -13.56 16.18 11.21
C LYS A 107 -12.49 16.14 10.11
N VAL A 108 -11.88 14.97 9.91
CA VAL A 108 -10.87 14.76 8.87
C VAL A 108 -11.47 14.94 7.48
N ALA A 109 -10.67 15.44 6.54
CA ALA A 109 -11.10 15.64 5.15
C ALA A 109 -11.24 14.31 4.39
N ALA A 110 -10.43 13.32 4.73
CA ALA A 110 -10.41 12.00 4.12
C ALA A 110 -9.83 10.97 5.08
N LEU A 111 -10.07 9.67 4.80
CA LEU A 111 -9.52 8.53 5.53
C LEU A 111 -8.58 7.71 4.64
N THR A 112 -7.55 7.12 5.24
CA THR A 112 -6.64 6.16 4.60
C THR A 112 -6.21 5.06 5.57
N GLY A 113 -5.39 4.11 5.10
CA GLY A 113 -4.93 2.99 5.90
C GLY A 113 -5.82 1.76 5.74
N GLY A 114 -5.80 0.92 6.76
CA GLY A 114 -6.55 -0.34 6.80
C GLY A 114 -5.78 -1.53 6.24
N TYR A 115 -5.84 -2.61 7.00
CA TYR A 115 -5.27 -3.90 6.64
C TYR A 115 -6.27 -5.01 6.93
N VAL A 116 -6.50 -5.86 5.97
CA VAL A 116 -7.50 -6.93 5.88
C VAL A 116 -8.98 -6.46 5.88
N ASP A 117 -9.78 -7.22 5.17
CA ASP A 117 -11.19 -6.86 4.86
C ASP A 117 -12.08 -6.76 6.09
N SER A 118 -11.82 -7.57 7.12
CA SER A 118 -12.59 -7.55 8.39
C SER A 118 -12.45 -6.25 9.18
N LEU A 119 -11.38 -5.47 8.95
CA LEU A 119 -11.17 -4.14 9.53
C LEU A 119 -11.60 -3.05 8.54
N VAL A 120 -11.27 -3.19 7.27
CA VAL A 120 -11.56 -2.22 6.21
C VAL A 120 -13.06 -2.04 5.97
N GLY A 121 -13.82 -3.13 5.93
CA GLY A 121 -15.28 -3.06 5.71
C GLY A 121 -16.02 -2.20 6.72
N PRO A 122 -15.85 -2.41 8.03
CA PRO A 122 -16.41 -1.55 9.07
C PRO A 122 -16.01 -0.06 8.93
N ILE A 123 -14.73 0.23 8.64
CA ILE A 123 -14.26 1.61 8.40
C ILE A 123 -14.99 2.21 7.19
N ALA A 124 -15.10 1.47 6.09
CA ALA A 124 -15.77 1.91 4.87
C ALA A 124 -17.26 2.23 5.09
N ALA A 125 -17.95 1.46 5.95
CA ALA A 125 -19.33 1.73 6.32
C ALA A 125 -19.49 3.05 7.09
N VAL A 126 -18.58 3.35 8.03
CA VAL A 126 -18.54 4.63 8.74
C VAL A 126 -18.22 5.78 7.78
N ALA A 127 -17.23 5.63 6.91
CA ALA A 127 -16.85 6.63 5.90
C ALA A 127 -18.04 6.99 5.00
N LYS A 128 -18.81 6.00 4.53
CA LYS A 128 -20.07 6.19 3.78
C LYS A 128 -21.08 7.03 4.56
N LYS A 129 -21.31 6.70 5.85
CA LYS A 129 -22.26 7.41 6.74
C LYS A 129 -21.93 8.90 6.84
N TYR A 130 -20.65 9.25 6.95
CA TYR A 130 -20.19 10.63 7.08
C TYR A 130 -19.86 11.31 5.75
N ARG A 131 -20.00 10.60 4.62
CA ARG A 131 -19.65 11.08 3.27
C ARG A 131 -18.19 11.54 3.19
N ILE A 132 -17.30 10.80 3.83
CA ILE A 132 -15.85 11.04 3.83
C ILE A 132 -15.16 9.99 2.94
N PRO A 133 -14.36 10.39 1.93
CA PRO A 133 -13.63 9.44 1.10
C PRO A 133 -12.65 8.61 1.93
N TYR A 134 -12.64 7.32 1.69
CA TYR A 134 -11.70 6.37 2.28
C TYR A 134 -10.94 5.63 1.19
N VAL A 135 -9.62 5.80 1.15
CA VAL A 135 -8.73 5.03 0.27
C VAL A 135 -8.02 3.98 1.11
N ALA A 136 -8.48 2.74 1.00
CA ALA A 136 -7.93 1.61 1.75
C ALA A 136 -6.58 1.15 1.16
N SER A 137 -5.62 0.87 2.04
CA SER A 137 -4.27 0.44 1.65
C SER A 137 -4.19 -1.03 1.27
N ALA A 138 -4.90 -1.91 2.01
CA ALA A 138 -4.85 -3.36 1.77
C ALA A 138 -6.20 -4.03 2.06
N SER A 139 -6.98 -4.22 1.02
CA SER A 139 -8.31 -4.84 1.03
C SER A 139 -8.51 -5.62 -0.26
N LEU A 140 -8.94 -6.86 -0.18
CA LEU A 140 -9.00 -7.78 -1.31
C LEU A 140 -10.41 -8.26 -1.66
N GLN A 141 -11.34 -8.35 -0.68
CA GLN A 141 -12.69 -8.87 -0.87
C GLN A 141 -13.47 -8.06 -1.94
N LYS A 142 -14.05 -8.76 -2.90
CA LYS A 142 -14.82 -8.13 -4.00
C LYS A 142 -16.06 -7.41 -3.51
N GLU A 143 -16.73 -7.97 -2.50
CA GLU A 143 -17.97 -7.43 -1.95
C GLU A 143 -17.81 -6.01 -1.42
N LEU A 144 -16.63 -5.63 -0.91
CA LEU A 144 -16.40 -4.29 -0.38
C LEU A 144 -16.50 -3.21 -1.47
N ALA A 145 -16.00 -3.49 -2.68
CA ALA A 145 -16.13 -2.60 -3.82
C ALA A 145 -17.53 -2.65 -4.46
N GLN A 146 -18.27 -3.78 -4.28
CA GLN A 146 -19.62 -3.96 -4.82
C GLN A 146 -20.74 -3.42 -3.93
N CYS A 147 -20.42 -2.94 -2.70
CA CYS A 147 -21.39 -2.46 -1.71
C CYS A 147 -22.06 -1.11 -2.05
N GLU A 148 -21.98 -0.61 -3.27
CA GLU A 148 -22.51 0.71 -3.68
C GLU A 148 -22.06 1.83 -2.73
N ASN A 149 -20.80 1.78 -2.28
CA ASN A 149 -20.20 2.81 -1.45
C ASN A 149 -19.36 3.77 -2.30
N PRO A 150 -19.89 4.91 -2.72
CA PRO A 150 -19.18 5.83 -3.60
C PRO A 150 -18.01 6.57 -2.92
N TYR A 151 -17.84 6.40 -1.61
CA TYR A 151 -16.75 6.99 -0.83
C TYR A 151 -15.63 6.00 -0.53
N PHE A 152 -15.75 4.73 -0.98
CA PHE A 152 -14.75 3.70 -0.81
C PHE A 152 -13.91 3.54 -2.06
N PHE A 153 -12.60 3.55 -1.88
CA PHE A 153 -11.57 3.30 -2.89
C PHE A 153 -10.51 2.40 -2.27
N ARG A 154 -9.77 1.67 -3.09
CA ARG A 154 -8.65 0.85 -2.61
C ARG A 154 -7.53 0.76 -3.65
N VAL A 155 -6.30 0.54 -3.18
CA VAL A 155 -5.11 0.43 -4.04
C VAL A 155 -4.66 -1.00 -4.28
N SER A 156 -5.52 -1.98 -4.02
CA SER A 156 -5.23 -3.41 -4.28
C SER A 156 -6.55 -4.16 -4.46
N ARG A 157 -6.56 -5.20 -5.28
CA ARG A 157 -7.69 -6.10 -5.45
C ARG A 157 -7.22 -7.54 -5.67
N LEU A 158 -8.09 -8.49 -5.36
CA LEU A 158 -7.76 -9.91 -5.39
C LEU A 158 -7.43 -10.44 -6.78
N GLN A 159 -8.13 -9.95 -7.80
CA GLN A 159 -7.98 -10.42 -9.18
C GLN A 159 -6.53 -10.28 -9.70
N ASP A 160 -5.82 -9.26 -9.24
CA ASP A 160 -4.46 -8.98 -9.69
C ASP A 160 -3.41 -9.95 -9.10
N PHE A 161 -3.78 -10.69 -8.07
CA PHE A 161 -3.01 -11.85 -7.59
C PHE A 161 -3.35 -13.11 -8.38
N VAL A 162 -4.63 -13.31 -8.70
CA VAL A 162 -5.13 -14.53 -9.36
C VAL A 162 -4.59 -14.66 -10.79
N GLU A 163 -4.65 -13.58 -11.57
CA GLU A 163 -4.25 -13.60 -12.98
C GLU A 163 -2.80 -14.04 -13.21
N PRO A 164 -1.78 -13.43 -12.55
CA PRO A 164 -0.40 -13.85 -12.75
C PRO A 164 -0.11 -15.25 -12.21
N LEU A 165 -0.74 -15.65 -11.10
CA LEU A 165 -0.62 -17.02 -10.56
C LEU A 165 -1.20 -18.05 -11.53
N CYS A 166 -2.38 -17.80 -12.05
CA CYS A 166 -3.02 -18.64 -13.05
C CYS A 166 -2.18 -18.70 -14.34
N GLY A 167 -1.61 -17.55 -14.75
CA GLY A 167 -0.76 -17.46 -15.95
C GLY A 167 0.52 -18.27 -15.81
N ILE A 168 1.29 -18.11 -14.75
CA ILE A 168 2.54 -18.86 -14.59
C ILE A 168 2.28 -20.37 -14.46
N LEU A 169 1.25 -20.76 -13.70
CA LEU A 169 0.89 -22.17 -13.51
C LEU A 169 0.48 -22.85 -14.82
N THR A 170 -0.30 -22.18 -15.67
CA THR A 170 -0.79 -22.76 -16.93
C THR A 170 0.19 -22.64 -18.09
N GLN A 171 1.00 -21.59 -18.13
CA GLN A 171 1.88 -21.32 -19.28
C GLN A 171 3.32 -21.82 -19.07
N ARG A 172 3.83 -21.79 -17.84
CA ARG A 172 5.24 -22.08 -17.52
C ARG A 172 5.42 -23.35 -16.69
N LEU A 173 4.79 -23.46 -15.53
CA LEU A 173 5.05 -24.56 -14.59
C LEU A 173 4.30 -25.83 -14.96
N LYS A 174 3.08 -25.75 -15.44
CA LYS A 174 2.24 -26.86 -15.92
C LYS A 174 2.26 -28.09 -14.97
N PRO A 175 1.84 -27.91 -13.70
CA PRO A 175 1.88 -28.99 -12.71
C PRO A 175 1.03 -30.18 -13.12
N GLN A 176 1.45 -31.39 -12.73
CA GLN A 176 0.64 -32.60 -12.88
C GLN A 176 -0.36 -32.74 -11.73
N HIS A 177 0.08 -32.41 -10.51
CA HIS A 177 -0.73 -32.50 -9.30
C HIS A 177 -0.55 -31.24 -8.44
N LEU A 178 -1.47 -30.31 -8.57
CA LEU A 178 -1.48 -29.04 -7.86
C LEU A 178 -2.27 -29.13 -6.56
N ALA A 179 -1.71 -28.61 -5.47
CA ALA A 179 -2.44 -28.31 -4.25
C ALA A 179 -2.54 -26.78 -4.05
N ILE A 180 -3.70 -26.33 -3.60
CA ILE A 180 -3.93 -24.98 -3.10
C ILE A 180 -4.24 -25.08 -1.61
N LEU A 181 -3.40 -24.48 -0.79
CA LEU A 181 -3.62 -24.34 0.66
C LEU A 181 -4.01 -22.89 0.94
N HIS A 182 -4.92 -22.66 1.87
CA HIS A 182 -5.29 -21.30 2.23
C HIS A 182 -5.49 -21.12 3.73
N ALA A 183 -5.11 -19.96 4.24
CA ALA A 183 -5.45 -19.56 5.59
C ALA A 183 -6.99 -19.45 5.74
N ALA A 184 -7.51 -19.74 6.94
CA ALA A 184 -8.94 -19.62 7.25
C ALA A 184 -9.34 -18.14 7.46
N THR A 185 -9.08 -17.31 6.44
CA THR A 185 -9.46 -15.90 6.35
C THR A 185 -10.24 -15.66 5.06
N PRO A 186 -11.18 -14.71 5.01
CA PRO A 186 -12.00 -14.46 3.83
C PRO A 186 -11.17 -14.24 2.56
N GLY A 187 -10.21 -13.31 2.56
CA GLY A 187 -9.39 -13.01 1.39
C GLY A 187 -8.52 -14.19 0.91
N SER A 188 -7.97 -15.01 1.83
CA SER A 188 -7.21 -16.19 1.44
C SER A 188 -8.10 -17.29 0.85
N ALA A 189 -9.31 -17.45 1.38
CA ALA A 189 -10.28 -18.41 0.84
C ALA A 189 -10.75 -17.98 -0.55
N GLU A 190 -11.05 -16.70 -0.73
CA GLU A 190 -11.45 -16.15 -2.03
C GLU A 190 -10.33 -16.29 -3.07
N LEU A 191 -9.07 -16.00 -2.69
CA LEU A 191 -7.90 -16.26 -3.56
C LEU A 191 -7.85 -17.71 -4.04
N ALA A 192 -8.03 -18.68 -3.12
CA ALA A 192 -7.97 -20.10 -3.45
C ALA A 192 -9.04 -20.49 -4.45
N HIS A 193 -10.30 -20.07 -4.22
CA HIS A 193 -11.41 -20.39 -5.11
C HIS A 193 -11.35 -19.67 -6.45
N ASP A 194 -10.91 -18.41 -6.48
CA ASP A 194 -10.77 -17.66 -7.73
C ASP A 194 -9.63 -18.23 -8.58
N LEU A 195 -8.52 -18.62 -7.93
CA LEU A 195 -7.42 -19.28 -8.61
C LEU A 195 -7.85 -20.64 -9.16
N GLU A 196 -8.57 -21.46 -8.39
CA GLU A 196 -9.15 -22.74 -8.84
C GLU A 196 -9.99 -22.51 -10.11
N ARG A 197 -10.96 -21.59 -10.05
CA ARG A 197 -11.83 -21.29 -11.22
C ARG A 197 -11.03 -20.84 -12.45
N CYS A 198 -10.01 -19.99 -12.26
CA CYS A 198 -9.16 -19.56 -13.35
C CYS A 198 -8.38 -20.73 -13.99
N LEU A 199 -7.84 -21.61 -13.15
CA LEU A 199 -7.07 -22.79 -13.60
C LEU A 199 -7.95 -23.80 -14.33
N GLU A 200 -9.13 -24.11 -13.81
CA GLU A 200 -10.09 -25.01 -14.42
C GLU A 200 -10.57 -24.51 -15.78
N ALA A 201 -10.85 -23.19 -15.89
CA ALA A 201 -11.21 -22.56 -17.16
C ALA A 201 -10.09 -22.68 -18.22
N LYS A 202 -8.85 -22.88 -17.80
CA LYS A 202 -7.67 -23.13 -18.66
C LYS A 202 -7.28 -24.61 -18.74
N GLY A 203 -8.11 -25.51 -18.24
CA GLY A 203 -7.92 -26.95 -18.34
C GLY A 203 -6.96 -27.57 -17.33
N LEU A 204 -6.51 -26.81 -16.31
CA LEU A 204 -5.65 -27.32 -15.24
C LEU A 204 -6.47 -27.60 -14.00
N LYS A 205 -6.56 -28.90 -13.61
CA LYS A 205 -7.32 -29.33 -12.44
C LYS A 205 -6.51 -29.20 -11.16
N VAL A 206 -7.13 -28.64 -10.12
CA VAL A 206 -6.58 -28.63 -8.76
C VAL A 206 -6.89 -29.97 -8.10
N LYS A 207 -5.87 -30.66 -7.59
CA LYS A 207 -6.01 -31.99 -6.98
C LYS A 207 -6.40 -31.94 -5.51
N LEU A 208 -6.00 -30.86 -4.81
CA LEU A 208 -6.25 -30.67 -3.39
C LEU A 208 -6.48 -29.20 -3.08
N ILE A 209 -7.55 -28.89 -2.37
CA ILE A 209 -7.74 -27.58 -1.72
C ILE A 209 -7.93 -27.86 -0.23
N GLU A 210 -7.11 -27.23 0.61
CA GLU A 210 -7.16 -27.40 2.06
C GLU A 210 -7.01 -26.05 2.78
N LYS A 211 -7.83 -25.90 3.82
CA LYS A 211 -7.72 -24.73 4.70
C LYS A 211 -6.95 -25.08 5.98
N PHE A 212 -6.23 -24.07 6.51
CA PHE A 212 -5.59 -24.17 7.81
C PHE A 212 -5.83 -22.87 8.62
N ARG A 213 -5.70 -22.95 9.94
CA ARG A 213 -5.79 -21.75 10.79
C ARG A 213 -4.47 -20.98 10.73
N PRO A 214 -4.47 -19.65 10.58
CA PRO A 214 -3.28 -18.83 10.74
C PRO A 214 -2.59 -19.15 12.09
N GLY A 215 -1.26 -19.31 12.07
CA GLY A 215 -0.50 -19.68 13.25
C GLY A 215 -0.65 -21.17 13.65
N THR A 216 -1.10 -22.04 12.75
CA THR A 216 -1.08 -23.50 12.96
C THR A 216 0.32 -23.95 13.38
N PRO A 217 0.49 -24.66 14.51
CA PRO A 217 1.81 -25.01 15.01
C PRO A 217 2.43 -26.23 14.32
N ASN A 218 1.67 -26.98 13.52
CA ASN A 218 2.12 -28.19 12.88
C ASN A 218 1.38 -28.48 11.56
N PHE A 219 2.13 -28.54 10.46
CA PHE A 219 1.65 -28.88 9.12
C PHE A 219 1.93 -30.33 8.72
N THR A 220 2.60 -31.14 9.56
CA THR A 220 2.98 -32.52 9.22
C THR A 220 1.82 -33.38 8.71
N PRO A 221 0.60 -33.34 9.31
CA PRO A 221 -0.53 -34.14 8.77
C PRO A 221 -0.92 -33.71 7.36
N LEU A 222 -0.87 -32.42 7.06
CA LEU A 222 -1.18 -31.88 5.74
C LEU A 222 -0.08 -32.25 4.72
N ILE A 223 1.18 -32.18 5.15
CA ILE A 223 2.34 -32.60 4.34
C ILE A 223 2.24 -34.07 3.99
N ALA A 224 1.91 -34.95 4.94
CA ALA A 224 1.70 -36.39 4.71
C ALA A 224 0.55 -36.62 3.70
N LYS A 225 -0.57 -35.91 3.83
CA LYS A 225 -1.68 -35.97 2.86
C LYS A 225 -1.22 -35.60 1.44
N MET A 226 -0.48 -34.46 1.30
CA MET A 226 0.05 -34.03 0.01
C MET A 226 1.03 -35.06 -0.61
N ALA A 227 1.91 -35.63 0.20
CA ALA A 227 2.83 -36.68 -0.23
C ALA A 227 2.09 -37.92 -0.74
N GLY A 228 1.08 -38.39 -0.01
CA GLY A 228 0.24 -39.54 -0.44
C GLY A 228 -0.54 -39.27 -1.73
N MET A 229 -0.77 -38.02 -2.07
CA MET A 229 -1.41 -37.60 -3.32
C MET A 229 -0.41 -37.26 -4.45
N ASN A 230 0.90 -37.42 -4.24
CA ASN A 230 1.96 -37.05 -5.17
C ASN A 230 1.84 -35.58 -5.64
N ILE A 231 1.56 -34.66 -4.75
CA ILE A 231 1.51 -33.23 -5.07
C ILE A 231 2.90 -32.77 -5.50
N ASP A 232 2.99 -32.16 -6.69
CA ASP A 232 4.24 -31.66 -7.24
C ASP A 232 4.37 -30.15 -7.21
N VAL A 233 3.27 -29.39 -7.13
CA VAL A 233 3.27 -27.94 -6.96
C VAL A 233 2.30 -27.55 -5.84
N ILE A 234 2.75 -26.65 -4.97
CA ILE A 234 1.97 -26.13 -3.85
C ILE A 234 1.80 -24.63 -4.02
N VAL A 235 0.57 -24.13 -4.00
CA VAL A 235 0.23 -22.73 -3.79
C VAL A 235 -0.31 -22.58 -2.38
N SER A 236 0.25 -21.68 -1.59
CA SER A 236 -0.15 -21.46 -0.19
C SER A 236 -0.56 -20.02 0.06
N GLY A 237 -1.85 -19.75 0.22
CA GLY A 237 -2.41 -18.47 0.64
C GLY A 237 -2.30 -18.24 2.15
N GLY A 238 -1.16 -18.61 2.76
CA GLY A 238 -0.81 -18.30 4.15
C GLY A 238 -0.10 -16.95 4.28
N PHE A 239 0.35 -16.67 5.50
CA PHE A 239 1.14 -15.48 5.82
C PHE A 239 2.60 -15.86 6.12
N THR A 240 3.47 -14.85 6.27
CA THR A 240 4.92 -15.08 6.50
C THR A 240 5.24 -16.13 7.57
N PRO A 241 4.64 -16.12 8.78
CA PRO A 241 4.93 -17.15 9.80
C PRO A 241 4.51 -18.55 9.37
N ASP A 242 3.34 -18.67 8.71
CA ASP A 242 2.82 -19.94 8.22
C ASP A 242 3.75 -20.55 7.17
N HIS A 243 4.23 -19.71 6.24
CA HIS A 243 5.17 -20.14 5.18
C HIS A 243 6.52 -20.57 5.74
N ILE A 244 7.06 -19.84 6.74
CA ILE A 244 8.32 -20.23 7.41
C ILE A 244 8.17 -21.62 8.00
N LEU A 245 7.09 -21.90 8.73
CA LEU A 245 6.86 -23.19 9.36
C LEU A 245 6.62 -24.30 8.33
N LEU A 246 5.74 -24.05 7.35
CA LEU A 246 5.39 -25.03 6.32
C LEU A 246 6.63 -25.45 5.49
N VAL A 247 7.44 -24.48 5.05
CA VAL A 247 8.67 -24.74 4.30
C VAL A 247 9.68 -25.53 5.12
N ARG A 248 9.89 -25.17 6.41
CA ARG A 248 10.76 -25.93 7.32
C ARG A 248 10.28 -27.37 7.49
N GLN A 249 8.98 -27.57 7.71
CA GLN A 249 8.42 -28.92 7.88
C GLN A 249 8.42 -29.74 6.58
N LEU A 250 8.26 -29.12 5.41
CA LEU A 250 8.48 -29.80 4.12
C LEU A 250 9.93 -30.34 4.04
N LYS A 251 10.92 -29.52 4.41
CA LYS A 251 12.33 -29.91 4.44
C LYS A 251 12.61 -31.04 5.45
N GLU A 252 12.10 -30.90 6.68
CA GLU A 252 12.25 -31.90 7.75
C GLU A 252 11.64 -33.26 7.34
N ASN A 253 10.51 -33.24 6.65
CA ASN A 253 9.86 -34.45 6.14
C ASN A 253 10.45 -34.93 4.79
N ARG A 254 11.51 -34.27 4.27
CA ARG A 254 12.16 -34.61 2.98
C ARG A 254 11.22 -34.55 1.79
N ILE A 255 10.21 -33.69 1.83
CA ILE A 255 9.28 -33.45 0.73
C ILE A 255 9.77 -32.26 -0.07
N SER A 256 10.15 -32.49 -1.34
CA SER A 256 10.65 -31.47 -2.27
C SER A 256 9.65 -31.28 -3.40
N PRO A 257 8.70 -30.33 -3.30
CA PRO A 257 7.82 -30.04 -4.42
C PRO A 257 8.62 -29.42 -5.57
N LYS A 258 8.12 -29.56 -6.81
CA LYS A 258 8.72 -28.92 -7.98
C LYS A 258 8.63 -27.39 -7.95
N ALA A 259 7.60 -26.85 -7.28
CA ALA A 259 7.46 -25.44 -6.94
C ALA A 259 6.64 -25.26 -5.66
N PHE A 260 7.01 -24.23 -4.88
CA PHE A 260 6.23 -23.72 -3.77
C PHE A 260 5.98 -22.22 -4.00
N ILE A 261 4.73 -21.80 -4.02
CA ILE A 261 4.30 -20.44 -4.31
C ILE A 261 3.52 -19.91 -3.12
N GLY A 262 4.04 -18.88 -2.46
CA GLY A 262 3.33 -18.17 -1.39
C GLY A 262 3.03 -16.74 -1.82
N PRO A 263 1.79 -16.42 -2.27
CA PRO A 263 1.45 -15.10 -2.77
C PRO A 263 1.66 -14.00 -1.74
N PHE A 264 1.54 -14.30 -0.47
CA PHE A 264 1.65 -13.34 0.62
C PHE A 264 2.89 -13.60 1.47
N GLY A 265 3.77 -12.61 1.60
CA GLY A 265 4.82 -12.59 2.62
C GLY A 265 6.12 -13.33 2.31
N ILE A 266 6.21 -14.15 1.25
CA ILE A 266 7.49 -14.78 0.83
C ILE A 266 8.43 -13.75 0.21
N ALA A 267 7.91 -12.79 -0.56
CA ALA A 267 8.71 -11.72 -1.16
C ALA A 267 9.24 -10.69 -0.15
N TYR A 268 8.95 -10.82 1.14
CA TYR A 268 9.42 -9.89 2.16
C TYR A 268 10.86 -10.19 2.57
N GLU A 269 11.65 -9.13 2.73
CA GLU A 269 13.04 -9.24 3.17
C GLU A 269 13.16 -10.02 4.49
N SER A 270 12.20 -9.84 5.41
CA SER A 270 12.16 -10.57 6.68
C SER A 270 12.01 -12.08 6.51
N PHE A 271 11.24 -12.53 5.50
CA PHE A 271 11.13 -13.95 5.16
C PHE A 271 12.47 -14.47 4.60
N ILE A 272 13.01 -13.76 3.60
CA ILE A 272 14.26 -14.15 2.94
C ILE A 272 15.41 -14.24 3.97
N LYS A 273 15.55 -13.23 4.83
CA LYS A 273 16.57 -13.26 5.92
C LYS A 273 16.36 -14.39 6.92
N THR A 274 15.10 -14.71 7.27
CA THR A 274 14.79 -15.78 8.23
C THR A 274 15.07 -17.17 7.67
N MET A 275 14.84 -17.35 6.37
CA MET A 275 14.98 -18.64 5.69
C MET A 275 16.37 -18.84 5.08
N GLY A 276 17.11 -17.75 4.78
CA GLY A 276 18.40 -17.80 4.11
C GLY A 276 18.32 -18.61 2.82
N LYS A 277 19.24 -19.55 2.60
CA LYS A 277 19.27 -20.40 1.41
C LYS A 277 18.00 -21.24 1.22
N ASP A 278 17.25 -21.56 2.26
CA ASP A 278 15.99 -22.30 2.15
C ASP A 278 14.88 -21.46 1.49
N ALA A 279 15.05 -20.14 1.36
CA ALA A 279 14.17 -19.28 0.59
C ALA A 279 14.41 -19.39 -0.91
N ASP A 280 15.61 -19.79 -1.36
CA ASP A 280 15.92 -19.87 -2.78
C ASP A 280 14.97 -20.81 -3.50
N TYR A 281 14.63 -20.42 -4.73
CA TYR A 281 13.70 -21.08 -5.64
C TYR A 281 12.21 -21.01 -5.25
N LEU A 282 11.87 -20.47 -4.08
CA LEU A 282 10.47 -20.25 -3.71
C LEU A 282 9.89 -19.10 -4.54
N TYR A 283 8.60 -19.21 -4.86
CA TYR A 283 7.87 -18.21 -5.63
C TYR A 283 6.98 -17.36 -4.74
N SER A 284 6.75 -16.13 -5.16
CA SER A 284 5.79 -15.22 -4.54
C SER A 284 5.12 -14.35 -5.59
N THR A 285 4.18 -13.51 -5.15
CA THR A 285 3.71 -12.37 -5.94
C THR A 285 4.26 -11.07 -5.37
N CYS A 286 4.44 -10.08 -6.23
CA CYS A 286 4.97 -8.77 -5.85
C CYS A 286 4.43 -7.71 -6.81
N ALA A 287 3.84 -6.63 -6.28
CA ALA A 287 3.49 -5.46 -7.08
C ALA A 287 4.66 -4.46 -7.12
N TRP A 288 5.37 -4.32 -6.01
CA TRP A 288 6.51 -3.44 -5.85
C TRP A 288 7.53 -4.02 -4.86
N ASN A 289 8.80 -3.75 -5.13
CA ASN A 289 9.91 -4.00 -4.19
C ASN A 289 11.07 -3.08 -4.59
N PRO A 290 12.05 -2.78 -3.72
CA PRO A 290 13.29 -2.14 -4.18
C PRO A 290 13.90 -2.84 -5.38
N GLY A 291 13.96 -2.17 -6.54
CA GLY A 291 14.38 -2.73 -7.82
C GLY A 291 13.26 -3.33 -8.69
N ILE A 292 12.03 -3.39 -8.22
CA ILE A 292 10.84 -3.80 -8.98
C ILE A 292 9.81 -2.68 -8.87
N THR A 293 9.64 -1.90 -9.94
CA THR A 293 8.76 -0.72 -9.93
C THR A 293 8.00 -0.57 -11.24
N GLU A 294 6.97 0.26 -11.26
CA GLU A 294 6.27 0.59 -12.51
C GLU A 294 7.23 1.29 -13.48
N PRO A 295 7.27 0.90 -14.78
CA PRO A 295 8.18 1.49 -15.75
C PRO A 295 8.06 3.02 -15.83
N GLY A 296 9.21 3.69 -15.85
CA GLY A 296 9.28 5.16 -15.88
C GLY A 296 9.16 5.83 -14.49
N THR A 297 9.03 5.05 -13.41
CA THR A 297 8.96 5.58 -12.03
C THR A 297 10.19 5.24 -11.19
N GLU A 298 11.28 4.80 -11.80
CA GLU A 298 12.50 4.36 -11.12
C GLU A 298 13.06 5.46 -10.20
N ALA A 299 13.09 6.70 -10.69
CA ALA A 299 13.56 7.84 -9.89
C ALA A 299 12.65 8.11 -8.67
N ALA A 300 11.33 8.03 -8.85
CA ALA A 300 10.36 8.20 -7.76
C ALA A 300 10.45 7.05 -6.75
N SER A 301 10.66 5.82 -7.21
CA SER A 301 10.89 4.65 -6.35
C SER A 301 12.15 4.81 -5.51
N ILE A 302 13.27 5.25 -6.12
CA ILE A 302 14.52 5.53 -5.40
C ILE A 302 14.33 6.64 -4.36
N ALA A 303 13.64 7.72 -4.73
CA ALA A 303 13.36 8.84 -3.81
C ALA A 303 12.52 8.38 -2.59
N PHE A 304 11.49 7.57 -2.82
CA PHE A 304 10.70 6.95 -1.75
C PHE A 304 11.60 6.10 -0.83
N ILE A 305 12.41 5.19 -1.39
CA ILE A 305 13.31 4.32 -0.62
C ILE A 305 14.28 5.15 0.23
N GLN A 306 14.92 6.16 -0.36
CA GLN A 306 15.87 7.01 0.34
C GLN A 306 15.20 7.78 1.50
N ARG A 307 13.99 8.31 1.29
CA ARG A 307 13.22 9.00 2.33
C ARG A 307 12.82 8.03 3.42
N PHE A 308 12.28 6.86 3.06
CA PHE A 308 11.88 5.83 3.99
C PHE A 308 13.05 5.39 4.89
N VAL A 309 14.22 5.10 4.29
CA VAL A 309 15.42 4.72 5.05
C VAL A 309 15.91 5.85 5.96
N ARG A 310 15.81 7.12 5.53
CA ARG A 310 16.14 8.26 6.41
C ARG A 310 15.23 8.32 7.62
N MET A 311 13.91 8.10 7.44
CA MET A 311 12.91 8.19 8.52
C MET A 311 12.98 7.00 9.48
N PHE A 312 13.06 5.77 8.95
CA PHE A 312 12.83 4.56 9.74
C PHE A 312 14.05 3.65 9.91
N LYS A 313 15.19 3.95 9.27
CA LYS A 313 16.46 3.17 9.37
C LYS A 313 16.31 1.71 8.93
N GLN A 314 15.35 1.41 8.06
CA GLN A 314 15.09 0.07 7.52
C GLN A 314 14.70 0.17 6.03
N GLN A 315 14.77 -0.95 5.31
CA GLN A 315 14.30 -1.02 3.92
C GLN A 315 12.77 -1.13 3.86
N PRO A 316 12.11 -0.41 2.93
CA PRO A 316 10.67 -0.57 2.72
C PRO A 316 10.36 -1.86 1.97
N ASN A 317 9.12 -2.33 2.12
CA ASN A 317 8.54 -3.45 1.38
C ASN A 317 7.23 -3.05 0.67
N THR A 318 6.57 -4.01 0.03
CA THR A 318 5.29 -3.79 -0.67
C THR A 318 4.21 -3.22 0.26
N THR A 319 4.15 -3.64 1.52
CA THR A 319 3.14 -3.14 2.48
C THR A 319 3.32 -1.66 2.78
N ASN A 320 4.57 -1.20 2.93
CA ASN A 320 4.88 0.23 3.06
C ASN A 320 4.44 0.99 1.80
N MET A 321 4.66 0.43 0.61
CA MET A 321 4.28 1.06 -0.65
C MET A 321 2.76 1.16 -0.81
N HIS A 322 1.97 0.18 -0.33
CA HIS A 322 0.51 0.29 -0.29
C HIS A 322 0.05 1.50 0.53
N GLY A 323 0.63 1.70 1.72
CA GLY A 323 0.35 2.88 2.55
C GLY A 323 0.72 4.19 1.86
N TYR A 324 1.91 4.22 1.23
CA TYR A 324 2.34 5.37 0.44
C TYR A 324 1.37 5.66 -0.71
N THR A 325 1.00 4.65 -1.49
CA THR A 325 0.12 4.79 -2.66
C THR A 325 -1.27 5.29 -2.26
N SER A 326 -1.88 4.75 -1.20
CA SER A 326 -3.21 5.18 -0.74
C SER A 326 -3.21 6.65 -0.26
N ALA A 327 -2.19 7.07 0.46
CA ALA A 327 -2.02 8.46 0.88
C ALA A 327 -1.76 9.39 -0.32
N ARG A 328 -0.92 8.98 -1.30
CA ARG A 328 -0.65 9.77 -2.51
C ARG A 328 -1.90 9.98 -3.36
N ALA A 329 -2.79 8.97 -3.43
CA ALA A 329 -4.10 9.11 -4.10
C ALA A 329 -4.94 10.23 -3.47
N LEU A 330 -5.06 10.24 -2.14
CA LEU A 330 -5.79 11.29 -1.42
C LEU A 330 -5.15 12.67 -1.61
N ILE A 331 -3.82 12.76 -1.48
CA ILE A 331 -3.07 13.99 -1.64
C ILE A 331 -3.29 14.57 -3.04
N ALA A 332 -3.16 13.76 -4.09
CA ALA A 332 -3.38 14.18 -5.46
C ALA A 332 -4.83 14.62 -5.72
N ALA A 333 -5.82 13.89 -5.18
CA ALA A 333 -7.23 14.26 -5.30
C ALA A 333 -7.52 15.60 -4.61
N MET A 334 -7.02 15.81 -3.39
CA MET A 334 -7.18 17.08 -2.67
C MET A 334 -6.47 18.25 -3.36
N GLN A 335 -5.28 18.01 -3.94
CA GLN A 335 -4.58 18.99 -4.76
C GLN A 335 -5.43 19.41 -5.98
N ALA A 336 -6.02 18.45 -6.68
CA ALA A 336 -6.89 18.71 -7.81
C ALA A 336 -8.14 19.50 -7.42
N VAL A 337 -8.76 19.20 -6.26
CA VAL A 337 -9.91 19.97 -5.73
C VAL A 337 -9.53 21.44 -5.51
N LEU A 338 -8.43 21.70 -4.81
CA LEU A 338 -7.99 23.07 -4.52
C LEU A 338 -7.50 23.82 -5.77
N HIS A 339 -6.82 23.12 -6.68
CA HIS A 339 -6.38 23.70 -7.96
C HIS A 339 -7.57 24.20 -8.79
N ASN A 340 -8.72 23.51 -8.72
CA ASN A 340 -9.96 23.91 -9.38
C ASN A 340 -10.77 24.97 -8.58
N GLY A 341 -10.23 25.51 -7.48
CA GLY A 341 -10.91 26.51 -6.65
C GLY A 341 -12.09 25.95 -5.85
N LEU A 342 -12.21 24.63 -5.69
CA LEU A 342 -13.31 24.00 -5.00
C LEU A 342 -12.98 23.77 -3.50
N PRO A 343 -13.97 23.82 -2.60
CA PRO A 343 -13.78 23.52 -1.20
C PRO A 343 -13.47 22.01 -1.00
N LEU A 344 -12.63 21.68 0.00
CA LEU A 344 -12.29 20.30 0.38
C LEU A 344 -13.44 19.61 1.12
N THR A 345 -14.52 19.36 0.40
CA THR A 345 -15.63 18.52 0.89
C THR A 345 -15.41 17.06 0.50
N GLY A 346 -16.00 16.13 1.25
CA GLY A 346 -15.92 14.71 0.91
C GLY A 346 -16.42 14.41 -0.50
N ASP A 347 -17.48 15.09 -0.98
CA ASP A 347 -17.98 14.92 -2.34
C ASP A 347 -16.98 15.39 -3.41
N ASN A 348 -16.35 16.54 -3.21
CA ASN A 348 -15.38 17.07 -4.17
C ASN A 348 -14.12 16.20 -4.23
N ILE A 349 -13.63 15.71 -3.07
CA ILE A 349 -12.49 14.78 -3.01
C ILE A 349 -12.86 13.45 -3.68
N ARG A 350 -14.06 12.91 -3.40
CA ARG A 350 -14.57 11.71 -4.06
C ARG A 350 -14.61 11.87 -5.58
N MET A 351 -15.16 13.00 -6.05
CA MET A 351 -15.21 13.30 -7.49
C MET A 351 -13.82 13.41 -8.12
N ALA A 352 -12.85 13.95 -7.40
CA ALA A 352 -11.46 14.00 -7.86
C ALA A 352 -10.84 12.59 -7.91
N LEU A 353 -11.10 11.74 -6.91
CA LEU A 353 -10.64 10.34 -6.92
C LEU A 353 -11.19 9.56 -8.12
N THR A 354 -12.47 9.73 -8.52
CA THR A 354 -13.03 9.04 -9.70
C THR A 354 -12.40 9.49 -11.03
N LYS A 355 -11.64 10.57 -11.04
CA LYS A 355 -10.94 11.09 -12.21
C LYS A 355 -9.43 11.00 -12.08
N LEU A 356 -8.97 10.31 -11.04
CA LEU A 356 -7.55 10.18 -10.77
C LEU A 356 -6.87 9.38 -11.89
N ASP A 357 -5.73 9.89 -12.34
CA ASP A 357 -4.82 9.24 -13.28
C ASP A 357 -3.40 9.59 -12.82
N LEU A 358 -2.78 8.67 -12.08
CA LEU A 358 -1.55 8.94 -11.34
C LEU A 358 -0.57 7.77 -11.47
N VAL A 359 0.58 8.02 -12.08
CA VAL A 359 1.64 7.00 -12.18
C VAL A 359 2.52 7.06 -10.94
N LEU A 360 2.52 5.99 -10.16
CA LEU A 360 3.26 5.81 -8.91
C LEU A 360 4.24 4.63 -9.02
N PRO A 361 5.22 4.51 -8.12
CA PRO A 361 6.18 3.41 -8.15
C PRO A 361 5.56 2.00 -8.16
N MET A 362 4.41 1.82 -7.54
CA MET A 362 3.74 0.53 -7.49
C MET A 362 2.86 0.28 -8.71
N GLU A 363 2.21 1.32 -9.23
CA GLU A 363 1.16 1.18 -10.23
C GLU A 363 0.83 2.49 -10.95
N HIS A 364 0.22 2.37 -12.11
CA HIS A 364 -0.56 3.44 -12.72
C HIS A 364 -1.95 3.43 -12.10
N LEU A 365 -2.18 4.32 -11.13
CA LEU A 365 -3.40 4.34 -10.32
C LEU A 365 -4.49 5.18 -10.98
N ALA A 366 -5.56 4.52 -11.37
CA ALA A 366 -6.85 5.08 -11.72
C ALA A 366 -7.92 4.17 -11.12
N PHE A 367 -9.10 4.71 -10.83
CA PHE A 367 -10.18 3.94 -10.22
C PHE A 367 -11.33 3.69 -11.20
N ASP A 368 -11.90 2.51 -11.14
CA ASP A 368 -13.16 2.20 -11.83
C ASP A 368 -14.37 2.79 -11.07
N LYS A 369 -15.57 2.54 -11.60
CA LYS A 369 -16.82 3.02 -11.00
C LYS A 369 -17.14 2.46 -9.61
N THR A 370 -16.47 1.40 -9.21
CA THR A 370 -16.63 0.74 -7.89
C THR A 370 -15.59 1.17 -6.87
N GLY A 371 -14.57 1.96 -7.30
CA GLY A 371 -13.44 2.37 -6.47
C GLY A 371 -12.29 1.37 -6.47
N ASP A 372 -12.32 0.36 -7.36
CA ASP A 372 -11.23 -0.59 -7.57
C ASP A 372 -10.14 0.01 -8.50
N PRO A 373 -8.85 -0.34 -8.28
CA PRO A 373 -7.78 0.10 -9.16
C PRO A 373 -7.89 -0.56 -10.53
N LEU A 374 -7.77 0.23 -11.62
CA LEU A 374 -7.90 -0.26 -12.99
C LEU A 374 -6.65 -1.00 -13.49
N HIS A 375 -5.46 -0.55 -13.09
CA HIS A 375 -4.19 -0.98 -13.67
C HIS A 375 -3.26 -1.70 -12.69
N TYR A 376 -3.73 -1.91 -11.44
CA TYR A 376 -2.96 -2.64 -10.44
C TYR A 376 -2.67 -4.07 -10.91
N LYS A 377 -1.41 -4.49 -10.85
CA LYS A 377 -0.98 -5.83 -11.28
C LYS A 377 0.15 -6.34 -10.41
N HIS A 378 0.02 -7.57 -9.98
CA HIS A 378 1.14 -8.30 -9.42
C HIS A 378 1.97 -8.96 -10.52
N MET A 379 3.25 -9.16 -10.21
CA MET A 379 4.16 -10.02 -10.95
C MET A 379 4.42 -11.27 -10.12
N VAL A 380 4.74 -12.39 -10.76
CA VAL A 380 5.29 -13.54 -10.05
C VAL A 380 6.80 -13.37 -10.00
N VAL A 381 7.33 -13.45 -8.80
CA VAL A 381 8.76 -13.41 -8.52
C VAL A 381 9.23 -14.79 -8.02
N GLN A 382 10.49 -15.11 -8.28
CA GLN A 382 11.18 -16.22 -7.64
C GLN A 382 12.39 -15.70 -6.88
N ILE A 383 12.64 -16.23 -5.70
CA ILE A 383 13.87 -15.93 -4.97
C ILE A 383 15.01 -16.72 -5.61
N GLN A 384 16.02 -16.02 -6.10
CA GLN A 384 17.22 -16.61 -6.70
C GLN A 384 18.45 -15.94 -6.09
N LYS A 385 19.28 -16.71 -5.40
CA LYS A 385 20.45 -16.20 -4.66
C LYS A 385 20.06 -15.07 -3.71
N GLU A 386 19.03 -15.34 -2.91
CA GLU A 386 18.45 -14.42 -1.91
C GLU A 386 17.89 -13.10 -2.49
N LYS A 387 17.70 -13.01 -3.83
CA LYS A 387 17.15 -11.83 -4.51
C LYS A 387 15.84 -12.18 -5.22
N LEU A 388 14.94 -11.21 -5.27
CA LEU A 388 13.71 -11.33 -6.05
C LEU A 388 14.01 -11.14 -7.54
N VAL A 389 13.62 -12.12 -8.32
CA VAL A 389 13.70 -12.10 -9.80
C VAL A 389 12.29 -12.19 -10.34
N VAL A 390 11.86 -11.22 -11.14
CA VAL A 390 10.56 -11.28 -11.82
C VAL A 390 10.63 -12.35 -12.89
N VAL A 391 9.74 -13.36 -12.82
CA VAL A 391 9.72 -14.50 -13.73
C VAL A 391 8.43 -14.58 -14.56
N TYR A 392 7.42 -13.77 -14.21
CA TYR A 392 6.16 -13.65 -14.95
C TYR A 392 5.46 -12.31 -14.60
N PRO A 393 4.79 -11.61 -15.57
CA PRO A 393 4.65 -11.97 -16.99
C PRO A 393 5.96 -11.78 -17.77
N SER A 394 6.00 -12.31 -19.00
CA SER A 394 7.24 -12.39 -19.79
C SER A 394 7.78 -11.02 -20.21
N ASP A 395 6.92 -10.04 -20.44
CA ASP A 395 7.26 -8.66 -20.82
C ASP A 395 7.85 -7.84 -19.64
N ARG A 396 7.65 -8.31 -18.41
CA ARG A 396 8.19 -7.70 -17.18
C ARG A 396 9.31 -8.55 -16.55
N ALA A 397 9.59 -9.74 -17.11
CA ALA A 397 10.53 -10.69 -16.52
C ALA A 397 11.97 -10.17 -16.56
N SER A 398 12.65 -10.20 -15.40
CA SER A 398 14.08 -9.91 -15.26
C SER A 398 14.96 -11.17 -15.28
N GLY A 399 14.34 -12.36 -15.31
CA GLY A 399 15.02 -13.66 -15.41
C GLY A 399 14.06 -14.79 -15.72
N GLN A 400 14.63 -16.01 -15.86
CA GLN A 400 13.85 -17.21 -16.11
C GLN A 400 13.53 -17.93 -14.80
N PRO A 401 12.34 -18.56 -14.68
CA PRO A 401 12.04 -19.42 -13.55
C PRO A 401 12.96 -20.66 -13.54
N ILE A 402 13.50 -20.98 -12.36
CA ILE A 402 14.19 -22.25 -12.13
C ILE A 402 13.13 -23.25 -11.69
N TYR A 403 12.78 -24.15 -12.62
CA TYR A 403 11.74 -25.15 -12.42
C TYR A 403 12.14 -26.48 -13.12
N PRO A 404 12.04 -27.63 -12.47
CA PRO A 404 11.66 -27.80 -11.05
C PRO A 404 12.69 -27.18 -10.09
N MET A 405 12.21 -26.82 -8.88
CA MET A 405 13.11 -26.42 -7.79
C MET A 405 14.08 -27.56 -7.47
N PRO A 406 15.38 -27.29 -7.22
CA PRO A 406 16.29 -28.32 -6.71
C PRO A 406 15.78 -28.93 -5.38
N PRO A 407 16.04 -30.22 -5.13
CA PRO A 407 15.79 -30.82 -3.84
C PRO A 407 16.54 -30.10 -2.71
N TRP A 408 16.05 -30.22 -1.45
CA TRP A 408 16.60 -29.51 -0.31
C TRP A 408 18.09 -29.72 -0.06
N ASP A 409 18.59 -30.92 -0.38
CA ASP A 409 19.99 -31.30 -0.23
C ASP A 409 20.92 -30.77 -1.34
N GLN A 410 20.35 -30.10 -2.35
CA GLN A 410 21.07 -29.53 -3.50
C GLN A 410 21.02 -28.00 -3.55
N ARG A 411 20.53 -27.36 -2.49
CA ARG A 411 20.39 -25.91 -2.40
C ARG A 411 21.51 -25.21 -1.66
#